data_d44c07c1f47a30c26b293b78fb349b32
#
_entry.id   d44c07c1f47a30c26b293b78fb349b32
#
_cell.length_a   1.000
_cell.length_b   1.000
_cell.length_c   1.000
_cell.angle_alpha   90.00
_cell.angle_beta   90.00
_cell.angle_gamma   90.00
#
_symmetry.space_group_name_H-M   'P 1'
#
loop_
_entity.id
_entity.type
_entity.pdbx_description
1 polymer ?
#
loop_
_entity_poly.entity_id
_entity_poly.type
_entity_poly.pdbx_seq_one_letter_code
_entity_poly.pdbx_strand_id
1 'polypeptide(L)'
;MYKRQDLVGRWGLASFQNPNDRARTEAAARGQCKQPYVIGAGQNGGVVMHLADQATPQELRLKGSPSGKNYIGPAGPAGSEQDREIVSFDGRVLITRFIDKDAGVRYGNMVYVRCAPRA
;
A
#
# COMPACT_ATOMS: atom_id res chain seq x y z
N MET A 1 -2.37 -9.98 -12.32
CA MET A 1 -1.65 -9.69 -11.08
C MET A 1 -0.86 -8.38 -11.23
N TYR A 2 -0.77 -7.60 -10.19
CA TYR A 2 -0.04 -6.32 -10.24
C TYR A 2 1.46 -6.56 -10.29
N LYS A 3 2.18 -5.65 -10.90
CA LYS A 3 3.62 -5.72 -11.04
C LYS A 3 4.27 -4.62 -10.21
N ARG A 4 5.57 -4.82 -9.90
CA ARG A 4 6.34 -3.85 -9.13
C ARG A 4 6.23 -2.44 -9.71
N GLN A 5 6.36 -2.29 -11.01
CA GLN A 5 6.33 -0.96 -11.64
C GLN A 5 4.99 -0.26 -11.50
N ASP A 6 3.91 -1.00 -11.22
CA ASP A 6 2.62 -0.39 -10.96
C ASP A 6 2.60 0.37 -9.65
N LEU A 7 3.44 -0.01 -8.70
CA LEU A 7 3.44 0.55 -7.35
C LEU A 7 4.61 1.50 -7.09
N VAL A 8 5.70 1.38 -7.83
CA VAL A 8 6.86 2.26 -7.63
C VAL A 8 6.48 3.70 -7.98
N GLY A 9 6.87 4.63 -7.10
CA GLY A 9 6.61 6.03 -7.34
C GLY A 9 6.33 6.80 -6.06
N ARG A 10 5.78 7.99 -6.23
CA ARG A 10 5.47 8.90 -5.14
C ARG A 10 3.96 8.95 -4.94
N TRP A 11 3.55 8.84 -3.68
CA TRP A 11 2.15 8.70 -3.32
C TRP A 11 1.79 9.63 -2.17
N GLY A 12 0.60 10.22 -2.22
CA GLY A 12 0.02 10.82 -1.03
C GLY A 12 -0.67 9.73 -0.22
N LEU A 13 -0.50 9.76 1.11
CA LEU A 13 -0.95 8.67 1.97
C LEU A 13 -1.89 9.18 3.05
N ALA A 14 -3.02 8.52 3.21
CA ALA A 14 -3.97 8.75 4.30
C ALA A 14 -4.67 7.43 4.63
N SER A 15 -5.55 7.43 5.61
CA SER A 15 -6.24 6.19 5.97
C SER A 15 -7.67 6.47 6.43
N PHE A 16 -8.53 5.44 6.38
CA PHE A 16 -9.88 5.54 6.90
C PHE A 16 -10.27 4.23 7.58
N GLN A 17 -11.12 4.35 8.61
CA GLN A 17 -11.72 3.20 9.30
C GLN A 17 -13.13 2.96 8.78
N ASN A 18 -13.89 4.02 8.56
CA ASN A 18 -15.28 3.94 8.14
C ASN A 18 -15.33 4.07 6.61
N PRO A 19 -15.94 3.10 5.90
CA PRO A 19 -16.04 3.17 4.43
C PRO A 19 -16.70 4.45 3.91
N ASN A 20 -17.54 5.11 4.70
CA ASN A 20 -18.17 6.37 4.31
C ASN A 20 -17.16 7.51 4.18
N ASP A 21 -15.97 7.37 4.77
CA ASP A 21 -14.91 8.38 4.72
C ASP A 21 -13.97 8.21 3.53
N ARG A 22 -14.21 7.21 2.68
CA ARG A 22 -13.26 6.90 1.60
C ARG A 22 -12.99 8.08 0.68
N ALA A 23 -14.04 8.75 0.21
CA ALA A 23 -13.86 9.88 -0.73
C ALA A 23 -13.10 11.03 -0.08
N ARG A 24 -13.42 11.35 1.17
CA ARG A 24 -12.72 12.40 1.92
C ARG A 24 -11.27 12.03 2.15
N THR A 25 -11.01 10.75 2.40
CA THR A 25 -9.65 10.25 2.62
C THR A 25 -8.81 10.31 1.35
N GLU A 26 -9.42 10.04 0.19
CA GLU A 26 -8.70 10.19 -1.08
C GLU A 26 -8.29 11.64 -1.31
N ALA A 27 -9.16 12.60 -0.97
CA ALA A 27 -8.82 14.02 -1.08
C ALA A 27 -7.70 14.39 -0.12
N ALA A 28 -7.75 13.88 1.12
CA ALA A 28 -6.68 14.13 2.10
C ALA A 28 -5.36 13.54 1.64
N ALA A 29 -5.39 12.32 1.09
CA ALA A 29 -4.18 11.67 0.58
C ALA A 29 -3.57 12.49 -0.56
N ARG A 30 -4.40 13.02 -1.46
CA ARG A 30 -3.91 13.86 -2.56
C ARG A 30 -3.17 15.09 -2.03
N GLY A 31 -3.65 15.65 -0.92
CA GLY A 31 -2.99 16.79 -0.26
C GLY A 31 -1.63 16.46 0.34
N GLN A 32 -1.33 15.17 0.57
CA GLN A 32 -0.05 14.75 1.13
C GLN A 32 1.06 14.65 0.08
N CYS A 33 0.78 14.95 -1.17
CA CYS A 33 1.82 14.95 -2.21
C CYS A 33 2.91 15.99 -1.99
N LYS A 34 2.72 16.90 -1.04
CA LYS A 34 3.77 17.84 -0.61
C LYS A 34 4.88 17.13 0.16
N GLN A 35 4.54 16.04 0.86
CA GLN A 35 5.49 15.18 1.56
C GLN A 35 5.17 13.74 1.20
N PRO A 36 5.52 13.31 -0.02
CA PRO A 36 5.04 12.04 -0.53
C PRO A 36 5.67 10.84 0.18
N TYR A 37 4.89 9.78 0.27
CA TYR A 37 5.39 8.47 0.62
C TYR A 37 5.97 7.85 -0.66
N VAL A 38 7.22 7.43 -0.60
CA VAL A 38 7.90 6.88 -1.77
C VAL A 38 7.94 5.36 -1.68
N ILE A 39 7.40 4.71 -2.69
CA ILE A 39 7.55 3.26 -2.85
C ILE A 39 8.68 3.07 -3.85
N GLY A 40 9.77 2.47 -3.38
CA GLY A 40 10.95 2.26 -4.20
C GLY A 40 10.98 0.88 -4.85
N ALA A 41 11.86 0.72 -5.82
CA ALA A 41 12.10 -0.57 -6.45
C ALA A 41 13.10 -1.36 -5.61
N GLY A 42 12.76 -2.62 -5.28
CA GLY A 42 13.66 -3.50 -4.56
C GLY A 42 14.66 -4.18 -5.49
N GLN A 43 15.77 -4.60 -4.92
CA GLN A 43 16.83 -5.24 -5.70
C GLN A 43 16.44 -6.66 -6.17
N ASN A 44 15.48 -7.28 -5.49
CA ASN A 44 15.07 -8.66 -5.78
C ASN A 44 13.70 -8.73 -6.46
N GLY A 45 13.28 -7.64 -7.10
CA GLY A 45 12.04 -7.64 -7.86
C GLY A 45 10.81 -7.22 -7.05
N GLY A 46 10.98 -6.87 -5.78
CA GLY A 46 9.90 -6.39 -4.93
C GLY A 46 9.81 -4.88 -4.87
N VAL A 47 9.14 -4.38 -3.86
CA VAL A 47 9.00 -2.94 -3.60
C VAL A 47 9.54 -2.62 -2.22
N VAL A 48 10.12 -1.43 -2.06
CA VAL A 48 10.65 -1.00 -0.77
C VAL A 48 9.58 -0.17 -0.07
N MET A 49 9.07 -0.69 1.02
CA MET A 49 8.03 -0.08 1.83
C MET A 49 8.29 -0.39 3.29
N HIS A 50 7.46 0.18 4.16
CA HIS A 50 7.54 -0.10 5.60
C HIS A 50 6.52 -1.17 5.97
N LEU A 51 6.92 -2.11 6.82
CA LEU A 51 5.96 -2.97 7.53
C LEU A 51 5.26 -2.14 8.61
N ALA A 52 4.12 -2.65 9.09
CA ALA A 52 3.42 -1.98 10.18
C ALA A 52 4.35 -1.83 11.39
N ASP A 53 4.34 -0.63 11.99
CA ASP A 53 5.12 -0.32 13.20
C ASP A 53 6.63 -0.39 13.03
N GLN A 54 7.13 -0.35 11.78
CA GLN A 54 8.56 -0.38 11.49
C GLN A 54 9.01 0.97 10.95
N ALA A 55 10.07 1.52 11.53
CA ALA A 55 10.62 2.79 11.07
C ALA A 55 11.54 2.63 9.86
N THR A 56 12.13 1.46 9.69
CA THR A 56 13.07 1.21 8.60
C THR A 56 12.35 0.50 7.44
N PRO A 57 12.48 1.02 6.21
CA PRO A 57 11.88 0.34 5.07
C PRO A 57 12.65 -0.93 4.72
N GLN A 58 11.93 -1.87 4.09
CA GLN A 58 12.54 -3.09 3.61
C GLN A 58 11.86 -3.53 2.33
N GLU A 59 12.50 -4.44 1.62
CA GLU A 59 11.91 -4.95 0.39
C GLU A 59 10.78 -5.92 0.71
N LEU A 60 9.60 -5.65 0.16
CA LEU A 60 8.42 -6.48 0.27
C LEU A 60 8.10 -7.07 -1.10
N ARG A 61 7.38 -8.19 -1.10
CA ARG A 61 7.03 -8.90 -2.32
C ARG A 61 5.57 -8.70 -2.67
N LEU A 62 5.29 -8.65 -3.97
CA LEU A 62 3.92 -8.72 -4.47
C LEU A 62 3.54 -10.18 -4.59
N LYS A 63 2.41 -10.56 -3.97
CA LYS A 63 1.99 -11.96 -3.89
C LYS A 63 0.58 -12.11 -4.43
N GLY A 64 0.43 -13.00 -5.40
CA GLY A 64 -0.90 -13.42 -5.85
C GLY A 64 -1.35 -14.63 -5.05
N SER A 65 -2.64 -14.97 -5.14
CA SER A 65 -3.20 -16.12 -4.46
C SER A 65 -4.22 -16.83 -5.34
N PRO A 66 -4.52 -18.12 -5.06
CA PRO A 66 -5.51 -18.85 -5.83
C PRO A 66 -6.91 -18.22 -5.81
N SER A 67 -7.22 -17.44 -4.76
CA SER A 67 -8.51 -16.76 -4.65
C SER A 67 -8.60 -15.50 -5.51
N GLY A 68 -7.52 -15.11 -6.17
CA GLY A 68 -7.46 -13.88 -6.95
C GLY A 68 -7.10 -12.65 -6.15
N LYS A 69 -6.96 -12.76 -4.84
CA LYS A 69 -6.54 -11.64 -4.01
C LYS A 69 -5.03 -11.44 -4.11
N ASN A 70 -4.61 -10.19 -4.00
CA ASN A 70 -3.20 -9.81 -4.08
C ASN A 70 -2.74 -9.21 -2.77
N TYR A 71 -1.48 -9.46 -2.42
CA TYR A 71 -0.91 -9.03 -1.14
C TYR A 71 0.47 -8.43 -1.34
N ILE A 72 0.88 -7.61 -0.40
CA ILE A 72 2.24 -7.05 -0.32
C ILE A 72 2.77 -7.41 1.06
N GLY A 73 3.93 -8.04 1.13
CA GLY A 73 4.52 -8.39 2.41
C GLY A 73 5.89 -9.03 2.28
N PRO A 74 6.47 -9.42 3.42
CA PRO A 74 7.77 -10.08 3.41
C PRO A 74 7.68 -11.45 2.74
N ALA A 75 8.83 -12.04 2.41
CA ALA A 75 8.87 -13.35 1.78
C ALA A 75 8.08 -14.36 2.62
N GLY A 76 7.26 -15.19 1.94
CA GLY A 76 6.41 -16.16 2.60
C GLY A 76 5.09 -16.33 1.87
N PRO A 77 4.18 -17.15 2.41
CA PRO A 77 2.89 -17.41 1.77
C PRO A 77 2.03 -16.15 1.70
N ALA A 78 1.21 -16.06 0.64
CA ALA A 78 0.25 -14.96 0.48
C ALA A 78 -0.79 -15.02 1.61
N GLY A 79 -1.12 -13.85 2.16
CA GLY A 79 -2.10 -13.75 3.25
C GLY A 79 -1.49 -13.97 4.62
N SER A 80 -0.18 -13.97 4.75
CA SER A 80 0.51 -14.09 6.04
C SER A 80 0.23 -12.88 6.93
N GLU A 81 0.49 -13.02 8.22
CA GLU A 81 0.13 -12.01 9.21
C GLU A 81 0.73 -10.64 8.92
N GLN A 82 1.95 -10.59 8.39
CA GLN A 82 2.62 -9.33 8.10
C GLN A 82 2.30 -8.77 6.71
N ASP A 83 1.45 -9.45 5.95
CA ASP A 83 1.03 -8.97 4.65
C ASP A 83 -0.03 -7.88 4.79
N ARG A 84 -0.20 -7.12 3.73
CA ARG A 84 -1.37 -6.27 3.52
C ARG A 84 -2.04 -6.69 2.22
N GLU A 85 -3.36 -6.73 2.25
CA GLU A 85 -4.14 -7.07 1.06
C GLU A 85 -4.31 -5.84 0.19
N ILE A 86 -4.16 -5.99 -1.12
CA ILE A 86 -4.52 -4.93 -2.05
C ILE A 86 -6.03 -5.01 -2.26
N VAL A 87 -6.75 -4.09 -1.63
CA VAL A 87 -8.22 -4.05 -1.68
C VAL A 87 -8.68 -3.58 -3.05
N SER A 88 -8.03 -2.53 -3.58
CA SER A 88 -8.33 -2.04 -4.93
C SER A 88 -7.15 -1.25 -5.47
N PHE A 89 -7.03 -1.22 -6.79
CA PHE A 89 -6.00 -0.44 -7.46
C PHE A 89 -6.44 -0.17 -8.89
N ASP A 90 -6.48 1.11 -9.27
CA ASP A 90 -6.88 1.52 -10.62
C ASP A 90 -5.78 2.25 -11.38
N GLY A 91 -4.55 2.18 -10.90
CA GLY A 91 -3.39 2.88 -11.47
C GLY A 91 -3.12 4.23 -10.82
N ARG A 92 -4.11 4.84 -10.20
CA ARG A 92 -3.99 6.15 -9.56
C ARG A 92 -4.21 6.08 -8.06
N VAL A 93 -5.13 5.22 -7.62
CA VAL A 93 -5.46 5.06 -6.21
C VAL A 93 -5.27 3.60 -5.84
N LEU A 94 -4.46 3.39 -4.81
CA LEU A 94 -4.18 2.07 -4.25
C LEU A 94 -4.75 2.05 -2.84
N ILE A 95 -5.57 1.05 -2.53
CA ILE A 95 -6.09 0.87 -1.18
C ILE A 95 -5.64 -0.48 -0.67
N THR A 96 -5.03 -0.48 0.51
CA THR A 96 -4.56 -1.70 1.15
C THR A 96 -5.15 -1.84 2.55
N ARG A 97 -5.15 -3.07 3.05
CA ARG A 97 -5.66 -3.40 4.38
C ARG A 97 -4.73 -4.41 5.02
N PHE A 98 -4.32 -4.14 6.26
CA PHE A 98 -3.44 -5.07 6.97
C PHE A 98 -4.17 -6.36 7.33
N ILE A 99 -3.46 -7.49 7.23
CA ILE A 99 -4.00 -8.79 7.63
C ILE A 99 -4.01 -8.89 9.17
N ASP A 100 -2.95 -8.41 9.82
CA ASP A 100 -2.89 -8.38 11.28
C ASP A 100 -3.99 -7.48 11.83
N LYS A 101 -4.81 -8.04 12.74
CA LYS A 101 -5.95 -7.32 13.30
C LYS A 101 -5.55 -6.08 14.07
N ASP A 102 -4.48 -6.16 14.83
CA ASP A 102 -4.02 -5.02 15.63
C ASP A 102 -3.55 -3.87 14.73
N ALA A 103 -2.80 -4.18 13.69
CA ALA A 103 -2.39 -3.17 12.71
C ALA A 103 -3.61 -2.59 11.99
N GLY A 104 -4.59 -3.44 11.64
CA GLY A 104 -5.82 -2.99 11.00
C GLY A 104 -6.60 -2.01 11.85
N VAL A 105 -6.66 -2.26 13.16
CA VAL A 105 -7.34 -1.34 14.09
C VAL A 105 -6.60 -0.01 14.18
N ARG A 106 -5.26 -0.04 14.25
CA ARG A 106 -4.47 1.18 14.38
C ARG A 106 -4.43 2.01 13.10
N TYR A 107 -4.31 1.38 11.96
CA TYR A 107 -4.05 2.08 10.70
C TYR A 107 -5.24 2.13 9.75
N GLY A 108 -6.20 1.22 9.91
CA GLY A 108 -7.36 1.16 9.02
C GLY A 108 -6.99 0.79 7.60
N ASN A 109 -7.81 1.24 6.67
CA ASN A 109 -7.55 1.06 5.24
C ASN A 109 -6.63 2.18 4.77
N MET A 110 -5.48 1.80 4.22
CA MET A 110 -4.48 2.77 3.76
C MET A 110 -4.77 3.17 2.32
N VAL A 111 -4.88 4.47 2.08
CA VAL A 111 -5.17 5.02 0.75
C VAL A 111 -3.93 5.72 0.23
N TYR A 112 -3.45 5.26 -0.93
CA TYR A 112 -2.31 5.86 -1.62
C TYR A 112 -2.83 6.48 -2.90
N VAL A 113 -2.68 7.79 -3.05
CA VAL A 113 -3.04 8.50 -4.28
C VAL A 113 -1.75 8.90 -4.99
N ARG A 114 -1.62 8.48 -6.25
CA ARG A 114 -0.39 8.74 -7.00
C ARG A 114 -0.22 10.26 -7.20
N CYS A 115 0.94 10.76 -6.84
CA CYS A 115 1.27 12.15 -7.04
C CYS A 115 1.56 12.38 -8.52
N ALA A 116 1.20 13.57 -9.02
CA ALA A 116 1.43 13.89 -10.43
C ALA A 116 2.92 13.80 -10.75
N PRO A 117 3.27 13.27 -11.93
CA PRO A 117 4.66 13.25 -12.36
C PRO A 117 5.19 14.68 -12.43
N ARG A 118 6.44 14.83 -12.08
CA ARG A 118 7.08 16.13 -12.23
C ARG A 118 7.34 16.39 -13.71
N ALA A 119 6.96 17.58 -14.12
CA ALA A 119 7.22 18.01 -15.48
C ALA A 119 8.71 18.32 -15.64
#